data_6f5743fdfb4446b8f496f24b6260cf0b
#
_entry.id   6f5743fdfb4446b8f496f24b6260cf0b
#
_cell.length_a   1.000
_cell.length_b   1.000
_cell.length_c   1.000
_cell.angle_alpha   90.00
_cell.angle_beta   90.00
_cell.angle_gamma   90.00
#
_symmetry.space_group_name_H-M   'P 1'
#
loop_
_entity.id
_entity.type
_entity.pdbx_description
1 polymer ?
#
loop_
_entity_poly.entity_id
_entity_poly.type
_entity_poly.pdbx_seq_one_letter_code
_entity_poly.pdbx_strand_id
1 'polypeptide(L)'
;YIYFRETLDDVKSISSDAEGEFRDAMHDHNEVALTALTPPEGAPPIKKIDEEPVVKFEDRLFKKLFRKIAVLCHPDKLDDSYSEREAVFLKKCYEDLNTSNQTYDWGLLLKVAMELDVEIPELSDEQFTNINNNIESIKKTISQFEGSMAYKWYTLSDADAKKGYLESCASIFMNSLNNR
;
A
#
# COMPACT_ATOMS: atom_id res chain seq x y z
N TYR A 1 -10.40 -2.12 10.37
CA TYR A 1 -9.93 -1.46 9.16
C TYR A 1 -8.64 -0.64 9.41
N ILE A 2 -8.63 0.31 10.35
CA ILE A 2 -7.48 1.19 10.65
C ILE A 2 -6.22 0.38 10.91
N TYR A 3 -6.27 -0.60 11.81
CA TYR A 3 -5.14 -1.48 12.10
C TYR A 3 -4.52 -2.11 10.83
N PHE A 4 -5.34 -2.69 9.95
CA PHE A 4 -4.83 -3.32 8.73
C PHE A 4 -4.26 -2.29 7.73
N ARG A 5 -4.79 -1.08 7.71
CA ARG A 5 -4.29 0.00 6.85
C ARG A 5 -2.91 0.47 7.31
N GLU A 6 -2.75 0.71 8.61
CA GLU A 6 -1.45 1.05 9.19
C GLU A 6 -0.42 -0.06 8.99
N THR A 7 -0.81 -1.32 9.22
CA THR A 7 0.06 -2.47 8.93
C THR A 7 0.47 -2.52 7.46
N LEU A 8 -0.43 -2.22 6.52
CA LEU A 8 -0.11 -2.17 5.10
C LEU A 8 0.91 -1.07 4.77
N ASP A 9 0.76 0.11 5.37
CA ASP A 9 1.68 1.23 5.15
C ASP A 9 3.07 0.90 5.70
N ASP A 10 3.16 0.26 6.88
CA ASP A 10 4.41 -0.22 7.47
C ASP A 10 5.07 -1.29 6.57
N VAL A 11 4.31 -2.29 6.13
CA VAL A 11 4.82 -3.37 5.28
C VAL A 11 5.27 -2.84 3.91
N LYS A 12 4.60 -1.86 3.34
CA LYS A 12 5.04 -1.20 2.11
C LYS A 12 6.35 -0.45 2.29
N SER A 13 6.51 0.28 3.40
CA SER A 13 7.75 0.99 3.71
C SER A 13 8.92 0.01 3.83
N ILE A 14 8.74 -1.05 4.64
CA ILE A 14 9.74 -2.11 4.80
C ILE A 14 10.06 -2.79 3.46
N SER A 15 9.04 -3.06 2.64
CA SER A 15 9.23 -3.73 1.36
C SER A 15 10.02 -2.87 0.37
N SER A 16 9.81 -1.56 0.38
CA SER A 16 10.58 -0.62 -0.46
C SER A 16 12.06 -0.62 -0.09
N ASP A 17 12.37 -0.57 1.20
CA ASP A 17 13.76 -0.63 1.69
C ASP A 17 14.38 -2.00 1.41
N ALA A 18 13.62 -3.06 1.66
CA ALA A 18 14.03 -4.44 1.42
C ALA A 18 14.38 -4.73 -0.05
N GLU A 19 13.62 -4.19 -1.00
CA GLU A 19 13.87 -4.40 -2.43
C GLU A 19 15.20 -3.77 -2.87
N GLY A 20 15.54 -2.58 -2.34
CA GLY A 20 16.82 -1.92 -2.59
C GLY A 20 17.99 -2.72 -2.03
N GLU A 21 17.97 -2.98 -0.73
CA GLU A 21 19.04 -3.69 -0.05
C GLU A 21 19.21 -5.14 -0.54
N PHE A 22 18.13 -5.85 -0.81
CA PHE A 22 18.18 -7.20 -1.36
C PHE A 22 18.81 -7.23 -2.74
N ARG A 23 18.49 -6.27 -3.59
CA ARG A 23 19.09 -6.16 -4.94
C ARG A 23 20.58 -5.94 -4.84
N ASP A 24 21.02 -5.03 -3.97
CA ASP A 24 22.43 -4.72 -3.78
C ASP A 24 23.18 -5.95 -3.21
N ALA A 25 22.61 -6.63 -2.21
CA ALA A 25 23.17 -7.84 -1.64
C ALA A 25 23.25 -9.00 -2.65
N MET A 26 22.26 -9.15 -3.53
CA MET A 26 22.31 -10.13 -4.62
C MET A 26 23.34 -9.78 -5.68
N HIS A 27 23.56 -8.51 -5.95
CA HIS A 27 24.61 -8.03 -6.85
C HIS A 27 25.99 -8.42 -6.32
N ASP A 28 26.27 -8.06 -5.05
CA ASP A 28 27.55 -8.36 -4.42
C ASP A 28 27.81 -9.85 -4.30
N HIS A 29 26.76 -10.65 -4.12
CA HIS A 29 26.88 -12.10 -3.99
C HIS A 29 27.11 -12.80 -5.34
N ASN A 30 26.55 -12.28 -6.45
CA ASN A 30 26.65 -12.95 -7.74
C ASN A 30 26.38 -12.01 -8.94
N GLU A 31 27.43 -11.42 -9.53
CA GLU A 31 27.34 -10.56 -10.72
C GLU A 31 26.60 -11.24 -11.90
N VAL A 32 26.68 -12.56 -12.02
CA VAL A 32 26.03 -13.34 -13.09
C VAL A 32 24.50 -13.40 -12.88
N ALA A 33 24.03 -13.45 -11.63
CA ALA A 33 22.61 -13.49 -11.33
C ALA A 33 21.93 -12.15 -11.63
N LEU A 34 22.66 -11.05 -11.55
CA LEU A 34 22.12 -9.72 -11.79
C LEU A 34 21.84 -9.43 -13.27
N THR A 35 22.69 -9.91 -14.16
CA THR A 35 22.46 -9.83 -15.62
C THR A 35 21.17 -10.55 -16.01
N ALA A 36 20.74 -11.53 -15.20
CA ALA A 36 19.48 -12.26 -15.39
C ALA A 36 18.26 -11.55 -14.74
N LEU A 37 18.48 -10.65 -13.77
CA LEU A 37 17.43 -9.89 -13.09
C LEU A 37 17.11 -8.55 -13.78
N THR A 38 18.00 -8.06 -14.65
CA THR A 38 17.66 -6.94 -15.53
C THR A 38 16.63 -7.44 -16.55
N PRO A 39 15.41 -6.88 -16.57
CA PRO A 39 14.46 -7.22 -17.63
C PRO A 39 15.14 -6.99 -18.98
N PRO A 40 15.01 -7.89 -19.95
CA PRO A 40 15.53 -7.64 -21.28
C PRO A 40 14.98 -6.30 -21.77
N GLU A 41 15.84 -5.49 -22.42
CA GLU A 41 15.43 -4.23 -23.03
C GLU A 41 14.22 -4.49 -23.92
N GLY A 42 13.03 -3.97 -23.54
CA GLY A 42 11.77 -4.27 -24.20
C GLY A 42 10.83 -5.21 -23.43
N ALA A 43 11.15 -5.59 -22.17
CA ALA A 43 10.15 -6.26 -21.34
C ALA A 43 8.90 -5.37 -21.24
N PRO A 44 7.69 -5.93 -21.51
CA PRO A 44 6.47 -5.15 -21.38
C PRO A 44 6.39 -4.60 -19.95
N PRO A 45 5.99 -3.32 -19.79
CA PRO A 45 5.83 -2.76 -18.45
C PRO A 45 4.93 -3.70 -17.66
N ILE A 46 5.29 -3.93 -16.39
CA ILE A 46 4.46 -4.68 -15.44
C ILE A 46 3.06 -4.15 -15.64
N LYS A 47 2.15 -4.99 -16.13
CA LYS A 47 0.76 -4.61 -16.33
C LYS A 47 0.30 -4.02 -15.01
N LYS A 48 0.06 -2.71 -15.01
CA LYS A 48 -0.75 -2.10 -13.95
C LYS A 48 -1.97 -2.99 -13.90
N ILE A 49 -2.24 -3.56 -12.72
CA ILE A 49 -3.47 -4.28 -12.47
C ILE A 49 -4.54 -3.32 -12.98
N ASP A 50 -5.23 -3.70 -14.04
CA ASP A 50 -6.35 -2.92 -14.55
C ASP A 50 -7.28 -2.73 -13.36
N GLU A 51 -7.32 -1.51 -12.83
CA GLU A 51 -8.30 -1.15 -11.83
C GLU A 51 -9.64 -1.37 -12.52
N GLU A 52 -10.35 -2.42 -12.10
CA GLU A 52 -11.71 -2.64 -12.56
C GLU A 52 -12.47 -1.32 -12.41
N PRO A 53 -13.23 -0.90 -13.42
CA PRO A 53 -13.95 0.36 -13.36
C PRO A 53 -14.82 0.34 -12.12
N VAL A 54 -14.50 1.20 -11.16
CA VAL A 54 -15.29 1.39 -9.95
C VAL A 54 -16.70 1.72 -10.42
N VAL A 55 -17.60 0.78 -10.25
CA VAL A 55 -19.03 0.99 -10.53
C VAL A 55 -19.43 2.17 -9.67
N LYS A 56 -19.72 3.31 -10.28
CA LYS A 56 -20.16 4.52 -9.59
C LYS A 56 -21.52 4.25 -8.97
N PHE A 57 -21.53 3.61 -7.81
CA PHE A 57 -22.69 3.56 -6.96
C PHE A 57 -23.03 5.00 -6.56
N GLU A 58 -24.25 5.44 -6.83
CA GLU A 58 -24.75 6.72 -6.31
C GLU A 58 -25.09 6.59 -4.82
N ASP A 59 -24.11 6.27 -4.00
CA ASP A 59 -24.30 6.27 -2.55
C ASP A 59 -24.39 7.71 -2.05
N ARG A 60 -25.62 8.12 -1.78
CA ARG A 60 -25.93 9.46 -1.29
C ARG A 60 -25.31 9.71 0.08
N LEU A 61 -25.20 8.65 0.91
CA LEU A 61 -24.65 8.76 2.25
C LEU A 61 -23.15 8.97 2.20
N PHE A 62 -22.44 8.22 1.35
CA PHE A 62 -21.01 8.42 1.09
C PHE A 62 -20.74 9.87 0.64
N LYS A 63 -21.45 10.32 -0.39
CA LYS A 63 -21.28 11.69 -0.92
C LYS A 63 -21.59 12.76 0.13
N LYS A 64 -22.59 12.54 1.00
CA LYS A 64 -22.94 13.48 2.08
C LYS A 64 -21.83 13.56 3.13
N LEU A 65 -21.33 12.41 3.59
CA LEU A 65 -20.25 12.33 4.56
C LEU A 65 -18.96 12.91 4.00
N PHE A 66 -18.59 12.52 2.77
CA PHE A 66 -17.45 13.07 2.05
C PHE A 66 -17.46 14.61 2.03
N ARG A 67 -18.59 15.24 1.62
CA ARG A 67 -18.69 16.69 1.58
C ARG A 67 -18.56 17.33 2.95
N LYS A 68 -19.12 16.71 4.00
CA LYS A 68 -19.02 17.19 5.38
C LYS A 68 -17.56 17.22 5.84
N ILE A 69 -16.81 16.18 5.54
CA ILE A 69 -15.38 16.06 5.86
C ILE A 69 -14.53 17.04 5.02
N ALA A 70 -14.78 17.11 3.70
CA ALA A 70 -14.01 17.97 2.79
C ALA A 70 -14.05 19.45 3.21
N VAL A 71 -15.16 19.91 3.77
CA VAL A 71 -15.27 21.28 4.29
C VAL A 71 -14.30 21.56 5.42
N LEU A 72 -13.89 20.55 6.20
CA LEU A 72 -13.02 20.70 7.38
C LEU A 72 -11.53 20.66 7.02
N CYS A 73 -11.14 19.87 6.00
CA CYS A 73 -9.75 19.65 5.66
C CYS A 73 -9.32 20.16 4.27
N HIS A 74 -10.20 20.92 3.57
CA HIS A 74 -9.88 21.43 2.23
C HIS A 74 -8.67 22.38 2.26
N PRO A 75 -7.67 22.19 1.37
CA PRO A 75 -6.46 23.02 1.36
C PRO A 75 -6.71 24.53 1.29
N ASP A 76 -7.74 24.97 0.56
CA ASP A 76 -8.09 26.39 0.42
C ASP A 76 -8.54 27.07 1.76
N LYS A 77 -8.79 26.26 2.79
CA LYS A 77 -9.17 26.73 4.12
C LYS A 77 -8.02 26.76 5.12
N LEU A 78 -6.86 26.24 4.72
CA LEU A 78 -5.66 26.27 5.54
C LEU A 78 -4.99 27.64 5.39
N ASP A 79 -5.31 28.51 6.33
CA ASP A 79 -4.69 29.83 6.44
C ASP A 79 -3.59 29.85 7.52
N ASP A 80 -2.98 31.01 7.73
CA ASP A 80 -1.89 31.20 8.69
C ASP A 80 -2.31 31.02 10.17
N SER A 81 -3.60 30.75 10.46
CA SER A 81 -4.10 30.47 11.80
C SER A 81 -3.79 29.05 12.28
N TYR A 82 -3.50 28.12 11.36
CA TYR A 82 -3.14 26.75 11.66
C TYR A 82 -1.64 26.61 11.94
N SER A 83 -1.29 25.84 12.96
CA SER A 83 0.10 25.42 13.15
C SER A 83 0.57 24.54 11.99
N GLU A 84 1.88 24.48 11.75
CA GLU A 84 2.46 23.62 10.71
C GLU A 84 2.04 22.14 10.86
N ARG A 85 1.97 21.64 12.11
CA ARG A 85 1.52 20.27 12.40
C ARG A 85 0.05 20.04 12.03
N GLU A 86 -0.81 21.00 12.33
CA GLU A 86 -2.24 20.92 11.98
C GLU A 86 -2.43 20.98 10.46
N ALA A 87 -1.70 21.85 9.79
CA ALA A 87 -1.76 21.97 8.33
C ALA A 87 -1.30 20.67 7.64
N VAL A 88 -0.22 20.04 8.13
CA VAL A 88 0.25 18.74 7.61
C VAL A 88 -0.78 17.64 7.86
N PHE A 89 -1.35 17.59 9.06
CA PHE A 89 -2.39 16.62 9.42
C PHE A 89 -3.64 16.77 8.53
N LEU A 90 -4.15 17.99 8.37
CA LEU A 90 -5.33 18.25 7.55
C LEU A 90 -5.10 17.97 6.06
N LYS A 91 -3.89 18.25 5.54
CA LYS A 91 -3.51 17.84 4.17
C LYS A 91 -3.56 16.32 3.99
N LYS A 92 -3.01 15.57 4.95
CA LYS A 92 -3.08 14.11 4.92
C LYS A 92 -4.53 13.60 4.98
N CYS A 93 -5.36 14.18 5.83
CA CYS A 93 -6.79 13.88 5.86
C CYS A 93 -7.47 14.12 4.50
N TYR A 94 -7.12 15.20 3.82
CA TYR A 94 -7.67 15.51 2.51
C TYR A 94 -7.21 14.54 1.41
N GLU A 95 -5.95 14.11 1.45
CA GLU A 95 -5.40 13.09 0.54
C GLU A 95 -6.09 11.73 0.75
N ASP A 96 -6.24 11.30 2.01
CA ASP A 96 -6.96 10.07 2.37
C ASP A 96 -8.44 10.16 1.94
N LEU A 97 -9.06 11.32 2.14
CA LEU A 97 -10.43 11.58 1.74
C LEU A 97 -10.62 11.46 0.21
N ASN A 98 -9.71 12.05 -0.57
CA ASN A 98 -9.74 11.94 -2.04
C ASN A 98 -9.53 10.51 -2.51
N THR A 99 -8.59 9.79 -1.89
CA THR A 99 -8.36 8.37 -2.15
C THR A 99 -9.62 7.56 -1.87
N SER A 100 -10.30 7.81 -0.74
CA SER A 100 -11.55 7.12 -0.41
C SER A 100 -12.64 7.32 -1.46
N ASN A 101 -12.71 8.52 -2.05
CA ASN A 101 -13.69 8.82 -3.09
C ASN A 101 -13.35 8.18 -4.43
N GLN A 102 -12.06 8.10 -4.78
CA GLN A 102 -11.59 7.47 -6.03
C GLN A 102 -11.82 5.96 -6.01
N THR A 103 -11.58 5.33 -4.87
CA THR A 103 -11.68 3.87 -4.70
C THR A 103 -13.02 3.41 -4.11
N TYR A 104 -13.91 4.33 -3.79
CA TYR A 104 -15.17 4.06 -3.07
C TYR A 104 -14.95 3.28 -1.77
N ASP A 105 -13.92 3.70 -1.00
CA ASP A 105 -13.50 3.03 0.24
C ASP A 105 -14.20 3.63 1.46
N TRP A 106 -15.25 2.96 1.94
CA TRP A 106 -15.96 3.34 3.16
C TRP A 106 -15.08 3.29 4.40
N GLY A 107 -14.18 2.32 4.49
CA GLY A 107 -13.28 2.19 5.64
C GLY A 107 -12.36 3.39 5.77
N LEU A 108 -11.79 3.86 4.64
CA LEU A 108 -10.93 5.04 4.64
C LEU A 108 -11.71 6.33 4.91
N LEU A 109 -12.94 6.44 4.35
CA LEU A 109 -13.82 7.58 4.63
C LEU A 109 -14.16 7.69 6.13
N LEU A 110 -14.47 6.57 6.76
CA LEU A 110 -14.78 6.52 8.20
C LEU A 110 -13.57 6.82 9.07
N LYS A 111 -12.37 6.35 8.67
CA LYS A 111 -11.11 6.70 9.35
C LYS A 111 -10.95 8.22 9.42
N VAL A 112 -11.07 8.90 8.27
CA VAL A 112 -10.93 10.37 8.22
C VAL A 112 -12.05 11.07 9.01
N ALA A 113 -13.28 10.54 8.97
CA ALA A 113 -14.38 11.08 9.79
C ALA A 113 -14.06 11.03 11.29
N MET A 114 -13.48 9.90 11.76
CA MET A 114 -13.08 9.74 13.16
C MET A 114 -11.93 10.67 13.55
N GLU A 115 -10.92 10.82 12.70
CA GLU A 115 -9.77 11.71 12.91
C GLU A 115 -10.16 13.19 13.03
N LEU A 116 -11.23 13.59 12.34
CA LEU A 116 -11.76 14.96 12.35
C LEU A 116 -12.99 15.14 13.25
N ASP A 117 -13.29 14.16 14.10
CA ASP A 117 -14.44 14.16 15.02
C ASP A 117 -15.78 14.46 14.31
N VAL A 118 -15.94 13.90 13.10
CA VAL A 118 -17.17 14.01 12.32
C VAL A 118 -18.11 12.87 12.67
N GLU A 119 -19.34 13.22 13.06
CA GLU A 119 -20.40 12.26 13.38
C GLU A 119 -20.63 11.29 12.22
N ILE A 120 -20.49 10.00 12.51
CA ILE A 120 -20.67 8.89 11.58
C ILE A 120 -22.17 8.52 11.55
N PRO A 121 -22.78 8.45 10.36
CA PRO A 121 -24.16 8.01 10.25
C PRO A 121 -24.29 6.50 10.48
N GLU A 122 -25.51 6.03 10.74
CA GLU A 122 -25.80 4.59 10.76
C GLU A 122 -25.53 3.97 9.39
N LEU A 123 -24.77 2.88 9.39
CA LEU A 123 -24.34 2.19 8.18
C LEU A 123 -25.28 1.00 7.90
N SER A 124 -25.53 0.76 6.61
CA SER A 124 -26.25 -0.42 6.14
C SER A 124 -25.34 -1.65 6.00
N ASP A 125 -25.92 -2.83 5.86
CA ASP A 125 -25.20 -4.09 5.61
C ASP A 125 -24.33 -4.03 4.35
N GLU A 126 -24.75 -3.28 3.32
CA GLU A 126 -24.00 -3.09 2.09
C GLU A 126 -22.69 -2.32 2.34
N GLN A 127 -22.74 -1.28 3.16
CA GLN A 127 -21.58 -0.50 3.53
C GLN A 127 -20.61 -1.30 4.42
N PHE A 128 -21.14 -2.10 5.35
CA PHE A 128 -20.33 -3.04 6.11
C PHE A 128 -19.67 -4.10 5.24
N THR A 129 -20.38 -4.59 4.22
CA THR A 129 -19.83 -5.53 3.25
C THR A 129 -18.68 -4.90 2.46
N ASN A 130 -18.81 -3.65 2.03
CA ASN A 130 -17.73 -2.92 1.35
C ASN A 130 -16.49 -2.82 2.25
N ILE A 131 -16.66 -2.41 3.51
CA ILE A 131 -15.55 -2.32 4.48
C ILE A 131 -14.85 -3.67 4.65
N ASN A 132 -15.59 -4.76 4.79
CA ASN A 132 -15.04 -6.10 4.95
C ASN A 132 -14.27 -6.55 3.70
N ASN A 133 -14.79 -6.29 2.50
CA ASN A 133 -14.09 -6.59 1.24
C ASN A 133 -12.77 -5.83 1.14
N ASN A 134 -12.75 -4.57 1.56
CA ASN A 134 -11.54 -3.76 1.58
C ASN A 134 -10.52 -4.31 2.60
N ILE A 135 -10.97 -4.76 3.78
CA ILE A 135 -10.11 -5.43 4.77
C ILE A 135 -9.46 -6.69 4.16
N GLU A 136 -10.24 -7.53 3.49
CA GLU A 136 -9.70 -8.76 2.89
C GLU A 136 -8.72 -8.46 1.75
N SER A 137 -8.98 -7.42 0.96
CA SER A 137 -8.05 -6.93 -0.07
C SER A 137 -6.72 -6.45 0.54
N ILE A 138 -6.79 -5.68 1.63
CA ILE A 138 -5.61 -5.19 2.36
C ILE A 138 -4.81 -6.38 2.92
N LYS A 139 -5.45 -7.33 3.59
CA LYS A 139 -4.79 -8.55 4.12
C LYS A 139 -4.07 -9.32 3.02
N LYS A 140 -4.72 -9.50 1.87
CA LYS A 140 -4.11 -10.17 0.71
C LYS A 140 -2.86 -9.43 0.24
N THR A 141 -2.91 -8.12 0.17
CA THR A 141 -1.78 -7.28 -0.24
C THR A 141 -0.63 -7.37 0.77
N ILE A 142 -0.90 -7.32 2.07
CA ILE A 142 0.09 -7.53 3.13
C ILE A 142 0.79 -8.88 2.93
N SER A 143 0.01 -9.96 2.78
CA SER A 143 0.57 -11.30 2.58
C SER A 143 1.43 -11.43 1.31
N GLN A 144 1.11 -10.68 0.26
CA GLN A 144 1.93 -10.64 -0.96
C GLN A 144 3.29 -9.98 -0.72
N PHE A 145 3.33 -8.86 0.01
CA PHE A 145 4.59 -8.21 0.39
C PHE A 145 5.43 -9.10 1.29
N GLU A 146 4.84 -9.62 2.37
CA GLU A 146 5.51 -10.51 3.32
C GLU A 146 6.00 -11.82 2.66
N GLY A 147 5.30 -12.26 1.61
CA GLY A 147 5.67 -13.41 0.80
C GLY A 147 6.85 -13.18 -0.15
N SER A 148 7.24 -11.93 -0.41
CA SER A 148 8.32 -11.59 -1.34
C SER A 148 9.69 -12.07 -0.84
N MET A 149 10.60 -12.35 -1.76
CA MET A 149 11.96 -12.77 -1.41
C MET A 149 12.72 -11.68 -0.68
N ALA A 150 12.57 -10.43 -1.12
CA ALA A 150 13.22 -9.27 -0.51
C ALA A 150 12.77 -9.06 0.93
N TYR A 151 11.46 -9.08 1.19
CA TYR A 151 10.91 -8.91 2.54
C TYR A 151 11.37 -10.03 3.49
N LYS A 152 11.31 -11.28 3.05
CA LYS A 152 11.77 -12.43 3.84
C LYS A 152 13.25 -12.32 4.19
N TRP A 153 14.09 -11.95 3.24
CA TRP A 153 15.51 -11.75 3.47
C TRP A 153 15.78 -10.58 4.44
N TYR A 154 15.10 -9.46 4.23
CA TYR A 154 15.27 -8.26 5.03
C TYR A 154 14.94 -8.50 6.51
N THR A 155 13.89 -9.26 6.78
CA THR A 155 13.42 -9.56 8.14
C THR A 155 14.26 -10.61 8.87
N LEU A 156 15.22 -11.28 8.21
CA LEU A 156 16.17 -12.14 8.88
C LEU A 156 17.15 -11.30 9.74
N SER A 157 17.28 -11.63 11.01
CA SER A 157 18.15 -10.91 11.95
C SER A 157 19.60 -11.41 11.94
N ASP A 158 19.82 -12.65 11.48
CA ASP A 158 21.10 -13.32 11.48
C ASP A 158 21.82 -13.18 10.13
N ALA A 159 23.10 -12.77 10.14
CA ALA A 159 23.89 -12.55 8.94
C ALA A 159 24.15 -13.85 8.14
N ASP A 160 24.37 -14.98 8.84
CA ASP A 160 24.60 -16.27 8.19
C ASP A 160 23.29 -16.77 7.55
N ALA A 161 22.15 -16.55 8.22
CA ALA A 161 20.82 -16.85 7.65
C ALA A 161 20.56 -15.98 6.41
N LYS A 162 20.87 -14.69 6.44
CA LYS A 162 20.77 -13.79 5.28
C LYS A 162 21.60 -14.30 4.10
N LYS A 163 22.86 -14.69 4.36
CA LYS A 163 23.75 -15.23 3.32
C LYS A 163 23.22 -16.54 2.73
N GLY A 164 22.81 -17.49 3.56
CA GLY A 164 22.24 -18.77 3.09
C GLY A 164 20.94 -18.57 2.27
N TYR A 165 20.15 -17.56 2.63
CA TYR A 165 18.96 -17.22 1.87
C TYR A 165 19.30 -16.66 0.48
N LEU A 166 20.34 -15.78 0.36
CA LEU A 166 20.82 -15.27 -0.92
C LEU A 166 21.32 -16.40 -1.82
N GLU A 167 22.10 -17.34 -1.26
CA GLU A 167 22.57 -18.52 -2.00
C GLU A 167 21.42 -19.36 -2.57
N SER A 168 20.37 -19.54 -1.77
CA SER A 168 19.16 -20.26 -2.18
C SER A 168 18.41 -19.52 -3.29
N CYS A 169 18.27 -18.20 -3.17
CA CYS A 169 17.64 -17.37 -4.19
C CYS A 169 18.43 -17.41 -5.51
N ALA A 170 19.75 -17.24 -5.45
CA ALA A 170 20.62 -17.33 -6.62
C ALA A 170 20.47 -18.68 -7.34
N SER A 171 20.43 -19.79 -6.59
CA SER A 171 20.21 -21.13 -7.14
C SER A 171 18.88 -21.28 -7.88
N ILE A 172 17.80 -20.71 -7.31
CA ILE A 172 16.47 -20.71 -7.95
C ILE A 172 16.51 -19.94 -9.28
N PHE A 173 17.14 -18.77 -9.32
CA PHE A 173 17.27 -17.97 -10.53
C PHE A 173 18.09 -18.70 -11.61
N MET A 174 19.23 -19.28 -11.25
CA MET A 174 20.07 -20.03 -12.18
C MET A 174 19.34 -21.25 -12.78
N ASN A 175 18.60 -21.98 -11.95
CA ASN A 175 17.80 -23.12 -12.44
C ASN A 175 16.66 -22.68 -13.37
N SER A 176 16.08 -21.52 -13.15
CA SER A 176 15.03 -20.98 -14.01
C SER A 176 15.55 -20.57 -15.41
N LEU A 177 16.81 -20.15 -15.49
CA LEU A 177 17.48 -19.81 -16.76
C LEU A 177 17.85 -21.04 -17.58
N ASN A 178 18.32 -22.10 -16.91
CA ASN A 178 18.75 -23.33 -17.57
C ASN A 178 17.57 -24.17 -18.12
N ASN A 179 16.35 -23.89 -17.72
CA ASN A 179 15.13 -24.59 -18.17
C ASN A 179 14.36 -23.83 -19.26
N ARG A 180 14.95 -22.80 -19.86
CA ARG A 180 14.41 -22.07 -21.04
C ARG A 180 15.20 -22.40 -22.27
#